data_79aa56eb88d668ed8a90baebf9a7741b
#
_entry.id   79aa56eb88d668ed8a90baebf9a7741b
#
_cell.length_a   1.000
_cell.length_b   1.000
_cell.length_c   1.000
_cell.angle_alpha   90.00
_cell.angle_beta   90.00
_cell.angle_gamma   90.00
#
_symmetry.space_group_name_H-M   'P 1'
#
loop_
_entity.id
_entity.type
_entity.pdbx_description
1 polymer ?
#
loop_
_entity_poly.entity_id
_entity_poly.type
_entity_poly.pdbx_seq_one_letter_code
_entity_poly.pdbx_strand_id
1 'polypeptide(L)'
;MMKEQLCTTVGMVGGFIAALLGGWDTGLQTLMILIGIDYLTGLIVAGVFHKSTKTKNGALESKAGFKGLCRKAVILLIVLMAYRFDMLIHVNYIRDAVIIGFISNEAISIVENAGLMGIPMPPQITKAIEILTKKSEEEHGNDEN
;
A
#
# COMPACT_ATOMS: atom_id res chain seq x y z
N MET A 1 24.31 6.26 -24.01
CA MET A 1 23.52 7.52 -24.11
C MET A 1 22.04 7.31 -23.81
N MET A 2 21.29 6.52 -24.57
CA MET A 2 19.84 6.31 -24.31
C MET A 2 19.53 5.71 -22.93
N LYS A 3 20.30 4.74 -22.46
CA LYS A 3 20.09 4.12 -21.12
C LYS A 3 20.35 5.10 -19.99
N GLU A 4 21.37 5.92 -20.10
CA GLU A 4 21.70 6.94 -19.09
C GLU A 4 20.65 8.05 -19.03
N GLN A 5 20.16 8.50 -20.18
CA GLN A 5 19.08 9.49 -20.26
C GLN A 5 17.77 8.92 -19.68
N LEU A 6 17.45 7.67 -19.96
CA LEU A 6 16.27 6.98 -19.42
C LEU A 6 16.38 6.87 -17.89
N CYS A 7 17.51 6.40 -17.37
CA CYS A 7 17.75 6.29 -15.92
C CYS A 7 17.66 7.66 -15.23
N THR A 8 18.23 8.69 -15.82
CA THR A 8 18.18 10.06 -15.28
C THR A 8 16.73 10.58 -15.26
N THR A 9 15.98 10.39 -16.33
CA THR A 9 14.58 10.83 -16.42
C THR A 9 13.71 10.08 -15.40
N VAL A 10 13.85 8.77 -15.30
CA VAL A 10 13.13 7.96 -14.32
C VAL A 10 13.47 8.39 -12.88
N GLY A 11 14.75 8.65 -12.61
CA GLY A 11 15.22 9.14 -11.31
C GLY A 11 14.64 10.51 -10.96
N MET A 12 14.60 11.44 -11.91
CA MET A 12 14.01 12.76 -11.69
C MET A 12 12.51 12.71 -11.45
N VAL A 13 11.78 11.93 -12.27
CA VAL A 13 10.32 11.76 -12.10
C VAL A 13 10.01 11.06 -10.78
N GLY A 14 10.74 9.99 -10.45
CA GLY A 14 10.57 9.27 -9.18
C GLY A 14 10.87 10.16 -7.97
N GLY A 15 11.94 10.94 -8.02
CA GLY A 15 12.30 11.89 -6.97
C GLY A 15 11.26 13.00 -6.79
N PHE A 16 10.71 13.51 -7.88
CA PHE A 16 9.64 14.50 -7.84
C PHE A 16 8.36 13.92 -7.20
N ILE A 17 7.95 12.72 -7.61
CA ILE A 17 6.78 12.04 -7.03
C ILE A 17 7.01 11.78 -5.53
N ALA A 18 8.18 11.28 -5.16
CA ALA A 18 8.52 11.03 -3.76
C ALA A 18 8.46 12.33 -2.93
N ALA A 19 8.95 13.44 -3.46
CA ALA A 19 8.86 14.75 -2.80
C ALA A 19 7.41 15.22 -2.62
N LEU A 20 6.53 15.00 -3.61
CA LEU A 20 5.10 15.30 -3.49
C LEU A 20 4.43 14.47 -2.40
N LEU A 21 4.88 13.25 -2.16
CA LEU A 21 4.37 12.34 -1.14
C LEU A 21 4.99 12.58 0.25
N GLY A 22 5.82 13.60 0.40
CA GLY A 22 6.44 13.97 1.66
C GLY A 22 7.83 13.38 1.91
N GLY A 23 8.45 12.83 0.90
CA GLY A 23 9.78 12.25 0.93
C GLY A 23 9.80 10.72 0.91
N TRP A 24 10.92 10.18 0.48
CA TRP A 24 11.17 8.73 0.37
C TRP A 24 11.70 8.18 1.70
N ASP A 25 10.81 8.06 2.68
CA ASP A 25 11.12 7.52 4.00
C ASP A 25 10.75 6.03 4.15
N THR A 26 11.05 5.44 5.29
CA THR A 26 10.76 4.01 5.56
C THR A 26 9.26 3.70 5.47
N GLY A 27 8.40 4.61 5.92
CA GLY A 27 6.94 4.44 5.85
C GLY A 27 6.46 4.33 4.41
N LEU A 28 6.83 5.29 3.56
CA LEU A 28 6.45 5.27 2.14
C LEU A 28 7.06 4.09 1.40
N GLN A 29 8.32 3.75 1.66
CA GLN A 29 8.98 2.58 1.08
C GLN A 29 8.23 1.29 1.44
N THR A 30 7.89 1.12 2.72
CA THR A 30 7.14 -0.05 3.20
C THR A 30 5.77 -0.14 2.53
N LEU A 31 5.04 0.96 2.47
CA LEU A 31 3.75 1.02 1.78
C LEU A 31 3.86 0.60 0.31
N MET A 32 4.84 1.14 -0.42
CA MET A 32 5.07 0.80 -1.84
C MET A 32 5.40 -0.68 -2.04
N ILE A 33 6.23 -1.25 -1.17
CA ILE A 33 6.58 -2.67 -1.20
C ILE A 33 5.34 -3.53 -0.95
N LEU A 34 4.55 -3.22 0.08
CA LEU A 34 3.34 -3.98 0.41
C LEU A 34 2.27 -3.86 -0.68
N ILE A 35 2.10 -2.68 -1.28
CA ILE A 35 1.24 -2.49 -2.46
C ILE A 35 1.64 -3.45 -3.58
N GLY A 36 2.94 -3.54 -3.87
CA GLY A 36 3.46 -4.45 -4.89
C GLY A 36 3.22 -5.93 -4.54
N ILE A 37 3.50 -6.33 -3.31
CA ILE A 37 3.30 -7.70 -2.83
C ILE A 37 1.81 -8.07 -2.85
N ASP A 38 0.93 -7.20 -2.37
CA ASP A 38 -0.51 -7.45 -2.39
C ASP A 38 -1.04 -7.63 -3.82
N TYR A 39 -0.64 -6.76 -4.73
CA TYR A 39 -1.03 -6.86 -6.13
C TYR A 39 -0.53 -8.16 -6.78
N LEU A 40 0.74 -8.51 -6.59
CA LEU A 40 1.34 -9.74 -7.13
C LEU A 40 0.69 -11.00 -6.54
N THR A 41 0.49 -11.04 -5.23
CA THR A 41 -0.18 -12.19 -4.59
C THR A 41 -1.63 -12.32 -5.04
N GLY A 42 -2.33 -11.21 -5.23
CA GLY A 42 -3.68 -11.20 -5.80
C GLY A 42 -3.73 -11.75 -7.22
N LEU A 43 -2.76 -11.39 -8.07
CA LEU A 43 -2.64 -11.94 -9.42
C LEU A 43 -2.36 -13.45 -9.41
N ILE A 44 -1.52 -13.92 -8.49
CA ILE A 44 -1.21 -15.35 -8.33
C ILE A 44 -2.46 -16.12 -7.86
N VAL A 45 -3.19 -15.59 -6.89
CA VAL A 45 -4.45 -16.19 -6.41
C VAL A 45 -5.45 -16.37 -7.56
N ALA A 46 -5.59 -15.37 -8.42
CA ALA A 46 -6.50 -15.41 -9.55
C ALA A 46 -5.96 -16.26 -10.72
N GLY A 47 -4.70 -16.06 -11.12
CA GLY A 47 -4.12 -16.66 -12.31
C GLY A 47 -3.66 -18.11 -12.14
N VAL A 48 -3.15 -18.47 -10.98
CA VAL A 48 -2.60 -19.81 -10.70
C VAL A 48 -3.59 -20.67 -9.90
N PHE A 49 -4.14 -20.13 -8.82
CA PHE A 49 -5.01 -20.88 -7.91
C PHE A 49 -6.51 -20.78 -8.27
N HIS A 50 -6.92 -19.82 -9.09
CA HIS A 50 -8.32 -19.56 -9.46
C HIS A 50 -9.25 -19.40 -8.24
N LYS A 51 -8.77 -18.78 -7.18
CA LYS A 51 -9.46 -18.58 -5.90
C LYS A 51 -9.71 -17.12 -5.54
N SER A 52 -9.62 -16.21 -6.52
CA SER A 52 -9.86 -14.79 -6.28
C SER A 52 -11.29 -14.53 -5.82
N THR A 53 -11.43 -13.77 -4.75
CA THR A 53 -12.73 -13.26 -4.27
C THR A 53 -13.21 -12.02 -5.04
N LYS A 54 -12.35 -11.44 -5.88
CA LYS A 54 -12.60 -10.22 -6.65
C LYS A 54 -13.19 -10.48 -8.03
N THR A 55 -13.28 -11.74 -8.46
CA THR A 55 -13.84 -12.17 -9.73
C THR A 55 -14.93 -13.21 -9.52
N LYS A 56 -15.87 -13.32 -10.48
CA LYS A 56 -17.04 -14.22 -10.33
C LYS A 56 -16.67 -15.70 -10.26
N ASN A 57 -15.65 -16.13 -11.02
CA ASN A 57 -15.21 -17.52 -11.12
C ASN A 57 -13.86 -17.79 -10.46
N GLY A 58 -13.32 -16.82 -9.72
CA GLY A 58 -12.01 -16.92 -9.08
C GLY A 58 -10.81 -16.79 -10.01
N ALA A 59 -11.02 -16.74 -11.33
CA ALA A 59 -9.96 -16.63 -12.33
C ALA A 59 -9.48 -15.20 -12.53
N LEU A 60 -8.34 -15.06 -13.22
CA LEU A 60 -7.76 -13.77 -13.57
C LEU A 60 -8.63 -13.05 -14.61
N GLU A 61 -9.03 -11.82 -14.30
CA GLU A 61 -9.74 -10.93 -15.22
C GLU A 61 -8.99 -9.59 -15.35
N SER A 62 -8.77 -9.13 -16.56
CA SER A 62 -8.09 -7.84 -16.82
C SER A 62 -8.80 -6.66 -16.17
N LYS A 63 -10.14 -6.67 -16.17
CA LYS A 63 -10.95 -5.62 -15.55
C LYS A 63 -10.75 -5.54 -14.03
N ALA A 64 -10.70 -6.68 -13.35
CA ALA A 64 -10.45 -6.75 -11.91
C ALA A 64 -9.02 -6.32 -11.56
N GLY A 65 -8.04 -6.74 -12.37
CA GLY A 65 -6.65 -6.31 -12.23
C GLY A 65 -6.48 -4.80 -12.42
N PHE A 66 -7.13 -4.22 -13.41
CA PHE A 66 -7.10 -2.77 -13.64
C PHE A 66 -7.77 -1.98 -12.49
N LYS A 67 -8.91 -2.45 -12.00
CA LYS A 67 -9.57 -1.84 -10.82
C LYS A 67 -8.67 -1.89 -9.58
N GLY A 68 -7.98 -3.01 -9.37
CA GLY A 68 -7.00 -3.13 -8.29
C GLY A 68 -5.88 -2.11 -8.40
N LEU A 69 -5.31 -1.95 -9.60
CA LEU A 69 -4.27 -0.96 -9.87
C LEU A 69 -4.76 0.48 -9.63
N CYS A 70 -5.98 0.81 -10.06
CA CYS A 70 -6.60 2.11 -9.81
C CYS A 70 -6.75 2.39 -8.31
N ARG A 71 -7.18 1.41 -7.51
CA ARG A 71 -7.26 1.54 -6.05
C ARG A 71 -5.90 1.85 -5.44
N LYS A 72 -4.84 1.17 -5.89
CA LYS A 72 -3.46 1.43 -5.43
C LYS A 72 -3.01 2.86 -5.76
N ALA A 73 -3.34 3.35 -6.95
CA ALA A 73 -3.08 4.74 -7.32
C ALA A 73 -3.82 5.72 -6.41
N VAL A 74 -5.08 5.47 -6.08
CA VAL A 74 -5.87 6.30 -5.15
C VAL A 74 -5.27 6.32 -3.74
N ILE A 75 -4.72 5.21 -3.25
CA ILE A 75 -4.00 5.18 -1.97
C ILE A 75 -2.88 6.22 -1.96
N LEU A 76 -2.06 6.27 -3.01
CA LEU A 76 -0.98 7.25 -3.12
C LEU A 76 -1.50 8.69 -3.21
N LEU A 77 -2.64 8.91 -3.87
CA LEU A 77 -3.30 10.23 -3.91
C LEU A 77 -3.79 10.66 -2.51
N ILE A 78 -4.27 9.74 -1.71
CA ILE A 78 -4.67 10.02 -0.32
C ILE A 78 -3.45 10.35 0.55
N VAL A 79 -2.33 9.67 0.36
CA VAL A 79 -1.06 10.01 1.03
C VAL A 79 -0.61 11.42 0.65
N LEU A 80 -0.69 11.77 -0.63
CA LEU A 80 -0.42 13.13 -1.11
C LEU A 80 -1.30 14.16 -0.41
N MET A 81 -2.61 13.92 -0.34
CA MET A 81 -3.55 14.80 0.33
C MET A 81 -3.21 14.95 1.82
N ALA A 82 -2.92 13.86 2.51
CA ALA A 82 -2.53 13.87 3.92
C ALA A 82 -1.26 14.70 4.17
N TYR A 83 -0.27 14.57 3.31
CA TYR A 83 0.94 15.39 3.37
C TYR A 83 0.66 16.88 3.15
N ARG A 84 -0.23 17.20 2.21
CA ARG A 84 -0.64 18.60 1.99
C ARG A 84 -1.38 19.17 3.20
N PHE A 85 -2.17 18.37 3.90
CA PHE A 85 -2.81 18.78 5.15
C PHE A 85 -1.79 19.05 6.25
N ASP A 86 -0.78 18.18 6.42
CA ASP A 86 0.32 18.42 7.37
C ASP A 86 0.99 19.77 7.12
N MET A 87 1.27 20.10 5.86
CA MET A 87 1.88 21.37 5.49
C MET A 87 0.95 22.56 5.75
N LEU A 88 -0.34 22.42 5.45
CA LEU A 88 -1.32 23.50 5.55
C LEU A 88 -1.61 23.90 7.00
N ILE A 89 -1.75 22.93 7.90
CA ILE A 89 -2.07 23.16 9.30
C ILE A 89 -0.86 23.09 10.24
N HIS A 90 0.34 22.97 9.67
CA HIS A 90 1.63 22.95 10.39
C HIS A 90 1.76 21.83 11.42
N VAL A 91 1.34 20.62 11.05
CA VAL A 91 1.53 19.38 11.81
C VAL A 91 2.41 18.40 11.03
N ASN A 92 2.77 17.27 11.61
CA ASN A 92 3.67 16.29 10.99
C ASN A 92 3.26 14.83 11.21
N TYR A 93 2.00 14.56 11.50
CA TYR A 93 1.53 13.22 11.85
C TYR A 93 0.43 12.66 10.94
N ILE A 94 -0.30 13.49 10.18
CA ILE A 94 -1.44 13.04 9.36
C ILE A 94 -0.96 12.08 8.27
N ARG A 95 0.08 12.45 7.55
CA ARG A 95 0.68 11.60 6.52
C ARG A 95 1.12 10.26 7.09
N ASP A 96 1.85 10.27 8.20
CA ASP A 96 2.38 9.05 8.81
C ASP A 96 1.26 8.15 9.32
N ALA A 97 0.22 8.70 9.93
CA ALA A 97 -0.96 7.95 10.35
C ALA A 97 -1.66 7.29 9.17
N VAL A 98 -1.85 8.01 8.06
CA VAL A 98 -2.46 7.50 6.83
C VAL A 98 -1.62 6.38 6.23
N ILE A 99 -0.29 6.56 6.15
CA ILE A 99 0.62 5.52 5.65
C ILE A 99 0.54 4.25 6.51
N ILE A 100 0.57 4.37 7.84
CA ILE A 100 0.48 3.23 8.76
C ILE A 100 -0.87 2.51 8.60
N GLY A 101 -1.96 3.25 8.47
CA GLY A 101 -3.28 2.68 8.21
C GLY A 101 -3.33 1.87 6.92
N PHE A 102 -2.78 2.39 5.83
CA PHE A 102 -2.71 1.67 4.56
C PHE A 102 -1.73 0.48 4.60
N ILE A 103 -0.59 0.61 5.29
CA ILE A 103 0.33 -0.51 5.51
C ILE A 103 -0.39 -1.67 6.20
N SER A 104 -1.14 -1.41 7.26
CA SER A 104 -1.93 -2.42 7.97
C SER A 104 -2.93 -3.09 7.04
N ASN A 105 -3.64 -2.30 6.25
CA ASN A 105 -4.65 -2.79 5.31
C ASN A 105 -4.05 -3.64 4.19
N GLU A 106 -2.93 -3.23 3.60
CA GLU A 106 -2.21 -4.01 2.59
C GLU A 106 -1.66 -5.32 3.19
N ALA A 107 -1.12 -5.27 4.41
CA ALA A 107 -0.63 -6.45 5.10
C ALA A 107 -1.75 -7.48 5.37
N ILE A 108 -2.92 -7.03 5.80
CA ILE A 108 -4.10 -7.89 5.98
C ILE A 108 -4.49 -8.54 4.64
N SER A 109 -4.53 -7.78 3.57
CA SER A 109 -4.85 -8.29 2.24
C SER A 109 -3.85 -9.36 1.77
N ILE A 110 -2.55 -9.16 2.02
CA ILE A 110 -1.50 -10.15 1.73
C ILE A 110 -1.72 -11.45 2.52
N VAL A 111 -2.06 -11.34 3.80
CA VAL A 111 -2.37 -12.50 4.65
C VAL A 111 -3.59 -13.25 4.15
N GLU A 112 -4.62 -12.55 3.73
CA GLU A 112 -5.82 -13.14 3.11
C GLU A 112 -5.46 -13.86 1.80
N ASN A 113 -4.67 -13.25 0.93
CA ASN A 113 -4.18 -13.88 -0.30
C ASN A 113 -3.37 -15.16 0.01
N ALA A 114 -2.48 -15.12 0.99
CA ALA A 114 -1.72 -16.29 1.43
C ALA A 114 -2.65 -17.40 1.95
N GLY A 115 -3.66 -17.05 2.72
CA GLY A 115 -4.68 -18.00 3.20
C GLY A 115 -5.44 -18.68 2.06
N LEU A 116 -5.80 -17.94 1.01
CA LEU A 116 -6.46 -18.50 -0.19
C LEU A 116 -5.54 -19.47 -0.96
N MET A 117 -4.23 -19.31 -0.86
CA MET A 117 -3.24 -20.21 -1.44
C MET A 117 -2.89 -21.40 -0.52
N GLY A 118 -3.45 -21.46 0.69
CA GLY A 118 -3.14 -22.49 1.67
C GLY A 118 -1.81 -22.30 2.41
N ILE A 119 -1.23 -21.11 2.37
CA ILE A 119 0.02 -20.80 3.06
C ILE A 119 -0.29 -20.39 4.50
N PRO A 120 0.23 -21.12 5.53
CA PRO A 120 0.05 -20.71 6.91
C PRO A 120 0.87 -19.46 7.22
N MET A 121 0.28 -18.52 7.95
CA MET A 121 0.96 -17.29 8.32
C MET A 121 1.63 -17.43 9.69
N PRO A 122 2.94 -17.12 9.79
CA PRO A 122 3.61 -17.13 11.09
C PRO A 122 2.95 -16.17 12.08
N PRO A 123 2.80 -16.58 13.37
CA PRO A 123 2.16 -15.72 14.39
C PRO A 123 2.83 -14.36 14.58
N GLN A 124 4.10 -14.25 14.31
CA GLN A 124 4.87 -13.00 14.40
C GLN A 124 4.36 -11.95 13.39
N ILE A 125 3.98 -12.39 12.19
CA ILE A 125 3.41 -11.50 11.16
C ILE A 125 2.03 -11.01 11.58
N THR A 126 1.16 -11.90 12.04
CA THR A 126 -0.18 -11.53 12.53
C THR A 126 -0.09 -10.55 13.70
N LYS A 127 0.82 -10.79 14.63
CA LYS A 127 1.05 -9.92 15.78
C LYS A 127 1.58 -8.53 15.38
N ALA A 128 2.48 -8.47 14.40
CA ALA A 128 2.97 -7.20 13.86
C ALA A 128 1.84 -6.39 13.22
N ILE A 129 0.93 -7.03 12.48
CA ILE A 129 -0.24 -6.39 11.88
C ILE A 129 -1.18 -5.84 12.97
N GLU A 130 -1.42 -6.58 14.03
CA GLU A 130 -2.25 -6.12 15.17
C GLU A 130 -1.64 -4.86 15.82
N ILE A 131 -0.33 -4.81 16.01
CA ILE A 131 0.36 -3.65 16.56
C ILE A 131 0.20 -2.43 15.65
N LEU A 132 0.38 -2.61 14.34
CA LEU A 132 0.23 -1.52 13.36
C LEU A 132 -1.21 -1.01 13.29
N THR A 133 -2.19 -1.90 13.35
CA THR A 133 -3.61 -1.54 13.35
C THR A 133 -3.98 -0.72 14.59
N LYS A 134 -3.55 -1.14 15.77
CA LYS A 134 -3.77 -0.40 17.02
C LYS A 134 -3.11 0.97 16.99
N LYS A 135 -1.88 1.07 16.49
CA LYS A 135 -1.18 2.35 16.36
C LYS A 135 -1.92 3.31 15.43
N SER A 136 -2.47 2.83 14.33
CA SER A 136 -3.30 3.61 13.42
C SER A 136 -4.59 4.12 14.08
N GLU A 137 -5.22 3.31 14.93
CA GLU A 137 -6.45 3.67 15.66
C GLU A 137 -6.18 4.67 16.78
N GLU A 138 -5.08 4.53 17.53
CA GLU A 138 -4.68 5.45 18.61
C GLU A 138 -4.38 6.86 18.09
N GLU A 139 -3.78 6.98 16.91
CA GLU A 139 -3.54 8.28 16.27
C GLU A 139 -4.85 8.97 15.86
N HIS A 140 -5.92 8.21 15.58
CA HIS A 140 -7.26 8.75 15.33
C HIS A 140 -8.03 9.10 16.61
N GLY A 141 -7.76 8.41 17.73
CA GLY A 141 -8.48 8.60 19.00
C GLY A 141 -8.03 9.80 19.83
N ASN A 142 -6.86 10.36 19.55
CA ASN A 142 -6.34 11.52 20.29
C ASN A 142 -6.91 12.87 19.82
N ASP A 143 -7.67 12.89 18.73
CA ASP A 143 -8.27 14.12 18.19
C ASP A 143 -9.71 14.37 18.69
N GLU A 144 -10.29 13.48 19.50
CA GLU A 144 -11.66 13.62 20.04
C GLU A 144 -11.75 14.06 21.51
N ASN A 145 -10.63 14.48 22.15
CA ASN A 145 -10.64 15.04 23.50
C ASN A 145 -10.08 16.48 23.48
#